data_9ef8eb8f2dd17d6c349ac9d81814e909
#
_entry.id   9ef8eb8f2dd17d6c349ac9d81814e909
#
_cell.length_a   1.000
_cell.length_b   1.000
_cell.length_c   1.000
_cell.angle_alpha   90.00
_cell.angle_beta   90.00
_cell.angle_gamma   90.00
#
_symmetry.space_group_name_H-M   'P 1'
#
loop_
_entity.id
_entity.type
_entity.pdbx_description
1 polymer ?
#
loop_
_entity_poly.entity_id
_entity_poly.type
_entity_poly.pdbx_seq_one_letter_code
_entity_poly.pdbx_strand_id
1 'polypeptide(L)'
;MSCAAIASVYSNTTLKKFVNVYQTQFVDFKASGFGDYLRGSFMVLQLLRTLEKYTGVHIDFDMDLRNHPMSKFLICDQTLERPASYPALGNFHIDSLLVNQDENDIAYQHIVRETIRYFNKIQQPTFFAYSCKDIVYTEILDSEKALIRSKIQPTPEMETYVTDSLTRLGVTGAYTTIHIRLDDAVCFPHAVGSSQATLNTQLMDDLVAAVRSKVEEGKTYVLVSSSTRVKEALTGGNILSLPTAICHIGQNQEPTDEELRDTLLDFYLMSRSAEILAFSTYHRTGFSLECSHIYGIPYTMTQVEDKEETARREAQQKQFEAMMRRY
;
A
#
# COMPACT_ATOMS: atom_id res chain seq x y z
N MET A 1 -24.78 6.17 -23.92
CA MET A 1 -24.05 7.14 -24.80
C MET A 1 -22.97 6.37 -25.51
N SER A 2 -22.77 6.55 -26.79
CA SER A 2 -21.69 5.87 -27.52
C SER A 2 -20.31 6.42 -27.11
N CYS A 3 -19.24 5.63 -27.25
CA CYS A 3 -17.86 6.06 -27.01
C CYS A 3 -17.52 7.38 -27.75
N ALA A 4 -18.13 7.65 -28.90
CA ALA A 4 -17.96 8.89 -29.64
C ALA A 4 -18.48 10.14 -28.88
N ALA A 5 -19.54 10.01 -28.08
CA ALA A 5 -20.07 11.12 -27.28
C ALA A 5 -19.16 11.43 -26.05
N ILE A 6 -18.43 10.45 -25.58
CA ILE A 6 -17.43 10.61 -24.53
C ILE A 6 -16.20 11.30 -25.12
N ALA A 7 -15.70 10.88 -26.26
CA ALA A 7 -14.54 11.47 -26.93
C ALA A 7 -14.70 12.97 -27.23
N SER A 8 -15.91 13.43 -27.54
CA SER A 8 -16.17 14.84 -27.88
C SER A 8 -16.00 15.80 -26.68
N VAL A 9 -16.10 15.30 -25.44
CA VAL A 9 -15.91 16.10 -24.21
C VAL A 9 -14.42 16.31 -23.90
N TYR A 10 -13.52 15.62 -24.62
CA TYR A 10 -12.12 15.38 -24.23
C TYR A 10 -11.04 16.09 -25.01
N SER A 11 -11.38 16.69 -26.13
CA SER A 11 -10.37 17.33 -27.00
C SER A 11 -9.66 18.55 -26.39
N ASN A 12 -10.02 18.96 -25.18
CA ASN A 12 -9.57 20.22 -24.59
C ASN A 12 -8.71 20.09 -23.31
N THR A 13 -8.31 18.87 -22.89
CA THR A 13 -7.44 18.81 -21.70
C THR A 13 -6.03 19.32 -22.01
N THR A 14 -5.54 20.24 -21.18
CA THR A 14 -4.15 20.69 -21.22
C THR A 14 -3.23 19.76 -20.43
N LEU A 15 -3.79 18.87 -19.62
CA LEU A 15 -3.05 17.95 -18.79
C LEU A 15 -2.23 16.95 -19.64
N LYS A 16 -0.91 16.91 -19.36
CA LYS A 16 0.04 16.02 -20.03
C LYS A 16 0.65 15.02 -19.06
N LYS A 17 0.71 15.35 -17.78
CA LYS A 17 1.36 14.50 -16.77
C LYS A 17 0.61 14.56 -15.44
N PHE A 18 0.39 13.38 -14.85
CA PHE A 18 -0.05 13.22 -13.47
C PHE A 18 1.12 12.79 -12.60
N VAL A 19 1.34 13.46 -11.48
CA VAL A 19 2.40 13.13 -10.51
C VAL A 19 1.77 12.76 -9.18
N ASN A 20 1.91 11.49 -8.75
CA ASN A 20 1.52 11.06 -7.42
C ASN A 20 2.62 11.43 -6.43
N VAL A 21 2.31 12.33 -5.48
CA VAL A 21 3.28 12.88 -4.53
C VAL A 21 3.17 12.18 -3.19
N TYR A 22 4.30 11.75 -2.63
CA TYR A 22 4.38 11.18 -1.29
C TYR A 22 5.13 12.11 -0.34
N GLN A 23 4.48 12.49 0.75
CA GLN A 23 5.05 13.26 1.85
C GLN A 23 4.34 12.89 3.16
N THR A 24 4.95 13.14 4.31
CA THR A 24 4.40 12.72 5.61
C THR A 24 3.13 13.46 5.99
N GLN A 25 3.06 14.76 5.68
CA GLN A 25 1.97 15.64 6.06
C GLN A 25 1.53 16.50 4.87
N PHE A 26 0.23 16.58 4.66
CA PHE A 26 -0.44 17.50 3.78
C PHE A 26 -1.13 18.59 4.61
N VAL A 27 -1.66 19.64 3.98
CA VAL A 27 -2.30 20.76 4.70
C VAL A 27 -3.45 20.27 5.58
N ASP A 28 -4.32 19.43 5.02
CA ASP A 28 -5.57 19.02 5.66
C ASP A 28 -5.57 17.55 6.14
N PHE A 29 -4.53 16.78 5.83
CA PHE A 29 -4.48 15.36 6.18
C PHE A 29 -3.06 14.83 6.26
N LYS A 30 -2.90 13.65 6.88
CA LYS A 30 -1.66 12.86 6.87
C LYS A 30 -1.66 11.86 5.74
N ALA A 31 -0.47 11.56 5.22
CA ALA A 31 -0.32 10.45 4.29
C ALA A 31 -0.64 9.13 4.98
N SER A 32 -1.21 8.21 4.22
CA SER A 32 -1.31 6.80 4.60
C SER A 32 0.06 6.11 4.51
N GLY A 33 0.12 4.84 4.89
CA GLY A 33 1.34 4.04 4.81
C GLY A 33 1.86 3.88 3.37
N PHE A 34 3.12 3.46 3.27
CA PHE A 34 3.80 3.30 1.97
C PHE A 34 3.07 2.33 1.03
N GLY A 35 2.53 1.22 1.57
CA GLY A 35 1.72 0.29 0.77
C GLY A 35 0.46 0.93 0.17
N ASP A 36 -0.19 1.83 0.92
CA ASP A 36 -1.37 2.56 0.44
C ASP A 36 -1.00 3.55 -0.68
N TYR A 37 0.15 4.21 -0.56
CA TYR A 37 0.68 5.09 -1.61
C TYR A 37 0.98 4.32 -2.91
N LEU A 38 1.60 3.14 -2.80
CA LEU A 38 1.85 2.28 -3.97
C LEU A 38 0.54 1.82 -4.62
N ARG A 39 -0.44 1.43 -3.81
CA ARG A 39 -1.79 1.06 -4.27
C ARG A 39 -2.47 2.22 -5.01
N GLY A 40 -2.40 3.43 -4.44
CA GLY A 40 -2.91 4.63 -5.10
C GLY A 40 -2.20 4.93 -6.42
N SER A 41 -0.91 4.62 -6.52
CA SER A 41 -0.15 4.78 -7.77
C SER A 41 -0.64 3.82 -8.86
N PHE A 42 -0.92 2.56 -8.53
CA PHE A 42 -1.56 1.63 -9.46
C PHE A 42 -2.95 2.10 -9.88
N MET A 43 -3.74 2.59 -8.92
CA MET A 43 -5.07 3.14 -9.22
C MET A 43 -4.99 4.26 -10.27
N VAL A 44 -4.08 5.22 -10.08
CA VAL A 44 -3.91 6.32 -11.04
C VAL A 44 -3.49 5.79 -12.40
N LEU A 45 -2.51 4.88 -12.48
CA LEU A 45 -2.08 4.28 -13.74
C LEU A 45 -3.23 3.61 -14.48
N GLN A 46 -4.02 2.78 -13.81
CA GLN A 46 -5.18 2.11 -14.41
C GLN A 46 -6.23 3.11 -14.87
N LEU A 47 -6.44 4.19 -14.11
CA LEU A 47 -7.35 5.26 -14.49
C LEU A 47 -6.87 5.97 -15.77
N LEU A 48 -5.60 6.37 -15.82
CA LEU A 48 -5.02 7.05 -16.98
C LEU A 48 -5.09 6.17 -18.25
N ARG A 49 -4.77 4.87 -18.12
CA ARG A 49 -4.93 3.89 -19.19
C ARG A 49 -6.38 3.79 -19.67
N THR A 50 -7.31 3.76 -18.73
CA THR A 50 -8.74 3.73 -19.03
C THR A 50 -9.17 5.00 -19.78
N LEU A 51 -8.73 6.17 -19.34
CA LEU A 51 -8.99 7.43 -20.02
C LEU A 51 -8.44 7.44 -21.44
N GLU A 52 -7.18 7.00 -21.63
CA GLU A 52 -6.57 6.90 -22.94
C GLU A 52 -7.38 5.99 -23.88
N LYS A 53 -7.81 4.82 -23.39
CA LYS A 53 -8.66 3.88 -24.14
C LYS A 53 -9.96 4.55 -24.65
N TYR A 54 -10.60 5.38 -23.84
CA TYR A 54 -11.88 6.00 -24.18
C TYR A 54 -11.76 7.34 -24.91
N THR A 55 -10.64 8.05 -24.73
CA THR A 55 -10.49 9.43 -25.23
C THR A 55 -9.42 9.58 -26.30
N GLY A 56 -8.53 8.62 -26.42
CA GLY A 56 -7.31 8.73 -27.23
C GLY A 56 -6.28 9.73 -26.68
N VAL A 57 -6.53 10.30 -25.48
CA VAL A 57 -5.61 11.27 -24.86
C VAL A 57 -4.67 10.53 -23.92
N HIS A 58 -3.39 10.54 -24.25
CA HIS A 58 -2.33 10.02 -23.39
C HIS A 58 -1.91 11.05 -22.34
N ILE A 59 -1.86 10.62 -21.06
CA ILE A 59 -1.37 11.42 -19.93
C ILE A 59 -0.28 10.60 -19.26
N ASP A 60 0.93 11.15 -19.21
CA ASP A 60 2.06 10.54 -18.54
C ASP A 60 1.81 10.41 -17.03
N PHE A 61 2.36 9.36 -16.44
CA PHE A 61 2.34 9.17 -14.98
C PHE A 61 3.74 9.24 -14.40
N ASP A 62 3.86 9.85 -13.21
CA ASP A 62 5.09 9.88 -12.44
C ASP A 62 4.83 9.80 -10.94
N MET A 63 5.89 9.53 -10.16
CA MET A 63 5.86 9.45 -8.70
C MET A 63 6.91 10.39 -8.13
N ASP A 64 6.54 11.22 -7.16
CA ASP A 64 7.48 12.10 -6.46
C ASP A 64 7.52 11.76 -4.95
N LEU A 65 8.61 11.09 -4.53
CA LEU A 65 8.86 10.71 -3.14
C LEU A 65 9.87 11.66 -2.45
N ARG A 66 10.42 12.67 -3.16
CA ARG A 66 11.52 13.51 -2.65
C ARG A 66 11.18 14.31 -1.39
N ASN A 67 9.91 14.54 -1.12
CA ASN A 67 9.45 15.25 0.08
C ASN A 67 9.18 14.30 1.27
N HIS A 68 9.26 12.99 1.05
CA HIS A 68 9.14 12.01 2.13
C HIS A 68 10.53 11.63 2.65
N PRO A 69 10.74 11.52 3.98
CA PRO A 69 12.05 11.15 4.54
C PRO A 69 12.62 9.81 4.02
N MET A 70 11.75 8.88 3.55
CA MET A 70 12.17 7.64 2.88
C MET A 70 13.04 7.87 1.64
N SER A 71 12.94 9.05 1.00
CA SER A 71 13.73 9.38 -0.19
C SER A 71 15.24 9.28 0.03
N LYS A 72 15.71 9.34 1.27
CA LYS A 72 17.11 9.12 1.64
C LYS A 72 17.61 7.72 1.25
N PHE A 73 16.72 6.75 1.17
CA PHE A 73 17.00 5.34 0.91
C PHE A 73 16.58 4.88 -0.47
N LEU A 74 16.01 5.79 -1.28
CA LEU A 74 15.48 5.51 -2.61
C LEU A 74 16.17 6.37 -3.66
N ILE A 75 16.37 5.81 -4.86
CA ILE A 75 16.86 6.58 -5.99
C ILE A 75 15.71 7.40 -6.55
N CYS A 76 15.69 8.70 -6.24
CA CYS A 76 14.65 9.62 -6.68
C CYS A 76 15.08 10.36 -7.94
N ASP A 77 14.16 10.51 -8.91
CA ASP A 77 14.37 11.29 -10.11
C ASP A 77 14.47 12.78 -9.77
N GLN A 78 15.68 13.34 -9.97
CA GLN A 78 15.94 14.76 -9.71
C GLN A 78 15.55 15.66 -10.89
N THR A 79 15.20 15.09 -12.03
CA THR A 79 14.85 15.87 -13.25
C THR A 79 13.37 16.26 -13.27
N LEU A 80 12.55 15.65 -12.43
CA LEU A 80 11.14 15.99 -12.33
C LEU A 80 10.98 17.44 -11.87
N GLU A 81 10.38 18.28 -12.70
CA GLU A 81 10.07 19.67 -12.35
C GLU A 81 9.21 19.74 -11.09
N ARG A 82 9.58 20.62 -10.17
CA ARG A 82 8.81 20.89 -8.96
C ARG A 82 8.10 22.23 -9.11
N PRO A 83 6.85 22.35 -8.71
CA PRO A 83 6.29 23.66 -8.49
C PRO A 83 7.06 24.38 -7.37
N ALA A 84 7.19 25.70 -7.46
CA ALA A 84 7.89 26.52 -6.45
C ALA A 84 7.31 26.34 -5.03
N SER A 85 6.04 26.02 -4.94
CA SER A 85 5.36 25.48 -3.75
C SER A 85 4.40 24.40 -4.23
N TYR A 86 4.32 23.26 -3.55
CA TYR A 86 3.18 22.39 -3.79
C TYR A 86 1.94 23.17 -3.38
N PRO A 87 1.01 23.46 -4.30
CA PRO A 87 -0.30 23.98 -3.90
C PRO A 87 -0.88 22.96 -2.92
N ALA A 88 -1.85 23.37 -2.12
CA ALA A 88 -2.56 22.46 -1.22
C ALA A 88 -2.93 21.19 -2.00
N LEU A 89 -2.11 20.14 -1.86
CA LEU A 89 -2.29 18.91 -2.62
C LEU A 89 -3.53 18.24 -2.07
N GLY A 90 -4.55 18.14 -2.89
CA GLY A 90 -5.75 17.39 -2.56
C GLY A 90 -5.48 15.90 -2.52
N ASN A 91 -6.24 15.19 -1.70
CA ASN A 91 -6.30 13.74 -1.80
C ASN A 91 -7.12 13.38 -3.04
N PHE A 92 -6.43 12.93 -4.08
CA PHE A 92 -7.10 12.46 -5.29
C PHE A 92 -7.54 11.01 -5.06
N HIS A 93 -8.84 10.82 -4.97
CA HIS A 93 -9.42 9.48 -4.90
C HIS A 93 -10.69 9.41 -5.75
N ILE A 94 -10.91 8.26 -6.33
CA ILE A 94 -12.17 7.88 -6.92
C ILE A 94 -12.86 6.97 -5.93
N ASP A 95 -14.16 7.12 -5.78
CA ASP A 95 -14.89 6.40 -4.75
C ASP A 95 -14.80 4.89 -4.96
N SER A 96 -14.37 4.17 -3.91
CA SER A 96 -14.11 2.73 -3.93
C SER A 96 -15.37 1.86 -4.14
N LEU A 97 -16.56 2.47 -4.19
CA LEU A 97 -17.83 1.76 -4.48
C LEU A 97 -17.85 1.08 -5.85
N LEU A 98 -16.81 1.27 -6.66
CA LEU A 98 -16.73 0.78 -8.02
C LEU A 98 -15.75 -0.35 -8.25
N VAL A 99 -15.15 -0.84 -7.17
CA VAL A 99 -14.33 -2.04 -7.19
C VAL A 99 -15.20 -3.23 -7.64
N ASN A 100 -14.84 -3.86 -8.77
CA ASN A 100 -15.49 -5.03 -9.38
C ASN A 100 -16.68 -4.80 -10.31
N GLN A 101 -16.84 -3.62 -10.88
CA GLN A 101 -17.91 -3.41 -11.88
C GLN A 101 -17.40 -3.64 -13.30
N ASP A 102 -18.24 -4.28 -14.13
CA ASP A 102 -18.00 -4.45 -15.56
C ASP A 102 -17.82 -3.08 -16.23
N GLU A 103 -16.93 -2.98 -17.23
CA GLU A 103 -16.74 -1.77 -18.04
C GLU A 103 -18.04 -1.26 -18.68
N ASN A 104 -19.05 -2.11 -18.81
CA ASN A 104 -20.38 -1.78 -19.27
C ASN A 104 -21.30 -1.21 -18.18
N ASP A 105 -20.86 -1.20 -16.93
CA ASP A 105 -21.65 -0.67 -15.83
C ASP A 105 -21.80 0.84 -15.96
N ILE A 106 -23.04 1.31 -15.79
CA ILE A 106 -23.39 2.73 -15.85
C ILE A 106 -22.61 3.55 -14.81
N ALA A 107 -22.34 2.97 -13.64
CA ALA A 107 -21.58 3.61 -12.59
C ALA A 107 -20.10 3.76 -12.96
N TYR A 108 -19.48 2.75 -13.57
CA TYR A 108 -18.13 2.85 -14.13
C TYR A 108 -18.02 3.97 -15.17
N GLN A 109 -18.95 4.00 -16.14
CA GLN A 109 -18.99 5.05 -17.16
C GLN A 109 -19.24 6.45 -16.55
N HIS A 110 -20.01 6.54 -15.46
CA HIS A 110 -20.20 7.79 -14.74
C HIS A 110 -18.89 8.30 -14.15
N ILE A 111 -18.11 7.46 -13.50
CA ILE A 111 -16.84 7.85 -12.89
C ILE A 111 -15.80 8.22 -13.92
N VAL A 112 -15.67 7.44 -14.98
CA VAL A 112 -14.81 7.84 -16.10
C VAL A 112 -15.18 9.26 -16.54
N ARG A 113 -16.44 9.56 -16.74
CA ARG A 113 -16.91 10.91 -17.12
C ARG A 113 -16.58 11.98 -16.08
N GLU A 114 -16.82 11.73 -14.79
CA GLU A 114 -16.55 12.71 -13.74
C GLU A 114 -15.04 12.97 -13.58
N THR A 115 -14.23 11.92 -13.65
CA THR A 115 -12.77 12.06 -13.63
C THR A 115 -12.28 12.92 -14.76
N ILE A 116 -12.85 12.74 -15.91
CA ILE A 116 -12.53 13.47 -17.09
C ILE A 116 -12.95 14.94 -16.98
N ARG A 117 -14.17 15.21 -16.50
CA ARG A 117 -14.60 16.58 -16.20
C ARG A 117 -13.67 17.24 -15.19
N TYR A 118 -13.18 16.49 -14.22
CA TYR A 118 -12.22 16.98 -13.27
C TYR A 118 -10.89 17.34 -13.96
N PHE A 119 -10.31 16.47 -14.76
CA PHE A 119 -9.07 16.73 -15.49
C PHE A 119 -9.17 17.88 -16.49
N ASN A 120 -10.32 18.05 -17.13
CA ASN A 120 -10.55 19.18 -18.02
C ASN A 120 -10.58 20.56 -17.30
N LYS A 121 -10.79 20.59 -15.99
CA LYS A 121 -10.67 21.82 -15.19
C LYS A 121 -9.22 22.16 -14.84
N ILE A 122 -8.30 21.22 -15.01
CA ILE A 122 -6.88 21.43 -14.74
C ILE A 122 -6.29 22.21 -15.91
N GLN A 123 -5.88 23.46 -15.65
CA GLN A 123 -5.32 24.35 -16.64
C GLN A 123 -3.79 24.22 -16.79
N GLN A 124 -3.18 23.33 -15.98
CA GLN A 124 -1.73 23.12 -15.95
C GLN A 124 -1.36 21.84 -16.71
N PRO A 125 -0.20 21.81 -17.39
CA PRO A 125 0.24 20.62 -18.10
C PRO A 125 0.65 19.48 -17.15
N THR A 126 1.01 19.78 -15.90
CA THR A 126 1.33 18.80 -14.87
C THR A 126 0.41 18.95 -13.67
N PHE A 127 -0.22 17.87 -13.25
CA PHE A 127 -1.07 17.82 -12.07
C PHE A 127 -0.38 17.01 -10.97
N PHE A 128 -0.21 17.64 -9.82
CA PHE A 128 0.33 17.02 -8.63
C PHE A 128 -0.79 16.70 -7.66
N ALA A 129 -0.86 15.48 -7.19
CA ALA A 129 -1.83 15.05 -6.20
C ALA A 129 -1.28 13.90 -5.36
N TYR A 130 -1.90 13.62 -4.23
CA TYR A 130 -1.69 12.42 -3.45
C TYR A 130 -2.81 11.42 -3.69
N SER A 131 -2.49 10.17 -3.90
CA SER A 131 -3.47 9.09 -3.99
C SER A 131 -3.02 7.87 -3.19
N CYS A 132 -3.94 7.29 -2.42
CA CYS A 132 -3.72 6.12 -1.57
C CYS A 132 -4.84 5.07 -1.66
N LYS A 133 -5.82 5.29 -2.54
CA LYS A 133 -6.98 4.41 -2.69
C LYS A 133 -6.75 3.36 -3.76
N ASP A 134 -7.42 2.22 -3.61
CA ASP A 134 -7.42 1.17 -4.60
C ASP A 134 -8.67 1.24 -5.48
N ILE A 135 -8.43 1.13 -6.76
CA ILE A 135 -9.40 0.72 -7.73
C ILE A 135 -8.76 -0.45 -8.47
N VAL A 136 -9.30 -1.64 -8.33
CA VAL A 136 -8.83 -2.80 -9.08
C VAL A 136 -9.90 -3.13 -10.11
N TYR A 137 -9.86 -2.46 -11.26
CA TYR A 137 -10.79 -2.78 -12.35
C TYR A 137 -10.25 -3.80 -13.33
N THR A 138 -8.93 -3.80 -13.47
CA THR A 138 -8.30 -4.53 -14.56
C THR A 138 -7.00 -5.14 -14.07
N GLU A 139 -6.49 -6.07 -14.86
CA GLU A 139 -5.17 -6.63 -14.68
C GLU A 139 -4.11 -5.53 -14.59
N ILE A 140 -3.21 -5.65 -13.61
CA ILE A 140 -2.02 -4.79 -13.50
C ILE A 140 -1.04 -5.22 -14.58
N LEU A 141 -0.71 -4.31 -15.50
CA LEU A 141 0.21 -4.60 -16.61
C LEU A 141 1.66 -4.68 -16.13
N ASP A 142 2.46 -5.47 -16.81
CA ASP A 142 3.90 -5.57 -16.50
C ASP A 142 4.63 -4.23 -16.73
N SER A 143 4.18 -3.41 -17.66
CA SER A 143 4.68 -2.04 -17.86
C SER A 143 4.38 -1.14 -16.65
N GLU A 144 3.21 -1.25 -16.03
CA GLU A 144 2.84 -0.50 -14.83
C GLU A 144 3.69 -0.94 -13.62
N LYS A 145 3.87 -2.26 -13.45
CA LYS A 145 4.77 -2.83 -12.43
C LYS A 145 6.21 -2.33 -12.62
N ALA A 146 6.71 -2.37 -13.85
CA ALA A 146 8.06 -1.93 -14.20
C ALA A 146 8.24 -0.42 -13.92
N LEU A 147 7.24 0.40 -14.26
CA LEU A 147 7.26 1.83 -14.00
C LEU A 147 7.34 2.11 -12.49
N ILE A 148 6.45 1.54 -11.68
CA ILE A 148 6.48 1.75 -10.22
C ILE A 148 7.80 1.24 -9.64
N ARG A 149 8.27 0.05 -10.05
CA ARG A 149 9.56 -0.50 -9.62
C ARG A 149 10.71 0.45 -9.90
N SER A 150 10.72 1.11 -11.07
CA SER A 150 11.76 2.08 -11.42
C SER A 150 11.79 3.31 -10.52
N LYS A 151 10.66 3.67 -9.90
CA LYS A 151 10.52 4.84 -9.02
C LYS A 151 10.83 4.57 -7.56
N ILE A 152 10.92 3.30 -7.17
CA ILE A 152 11.18 2.88 -5.79
C ILE A 152 12.47 2.03 -5.70
N GLN A 153 13.45 2.31 -6.53
CA GLN A 153 14.74 1.60 -6.47
C GLN A 153 15.51 1.98 -5.21
N PRO A 154 16.09 1.01 -4.48
CA PRO A 154 16.92 1.30 -3.31
C PRO A 154 18.21 2.01 -3.72
N THR A 155 18.74 2.88 -2.85
CA THR A 155 20.09 3.38 -3.01
C THR A 155 21.12 2.23 -2.86
N PRO A 156 22.38 2.38 -3.34
CA PRO A 156 23.42 1.37 -3.15
C PRO A 156 23.64 1.02 -1.66
N GLU A 157 23.51 1.98 -0.76
CA GLU A 157 23.64 1.77 0.68
C GLU A 157 22.48 0.93 1.22
N MET A 158 21.25 1.20 0.77
CA MET A 158 20.08 0.42 1.14
C MET A 158 20.15 -1.01 0.56
N GLU A 159 20.64 -1.15 -0.67
CA GLU A 159 20.86 -2.45 -1.32
C GLU A 159 21.87 -3.30 -0.53
N THR A 160 22.97 -2.68 -0.09
CA THR A 160 23.97 -3.31 0.79
C THR A 160 23.33 -3.71 2.11
N TYR A 161 22.56 -2.82 2.74
CA TYR A 161 21.90 -3.10 4.01
C TYR A 161 20.95 -4.31 3.93
N VAL A 162 20.19 -4.45 2.85
CA VAL A 162 19.32 -5.62 2.62
C VAL A 162 20.15 -6.89 2.46
N THR A 163 21.24 -6.85 1.69
CA THR A 163 22.12 -8.00 1.45
C THR A 163 22.82 -8.46 2.73
N ASP A 164 23.35 -7.52 3.51
CA ASP A 164 23.96 -7.81 4.81
C ASP A 164 22.94 -8.37 5.81
N SER A 165 21.69 -7.91 5.73
CA SER A 165 20.61 -8.41 6.57
C SER A 165 20.27 -9.86 6.26
N LEU A 166 20.20 -10.26 4.98
CA LEU A 166 20.04 -11.66 4.58
C LEU A 166 21.24 -12.52 5.02
N THR A 167 22.45 -11.98 4.93
CA THR A 167 23.67 -12.66 5.42
C THR A 167 23.62 -12.87 6.92
N ARG A 168 23.25 -11.86 7.69
CA ARG A 168 23.07 -11.97 9.15
C ARG A 168 22.02 -13.00 9.56
N LEU A 169 20.96 -13.14 8.74
CA LEU A 169 19.96 -14.18 8.92
C LEU A 169 20.44 -15.58 8.53
N GLY A 170 21.61 -15.70 7.89
CA GLY A 170 22.11 -16.99 7.36
C GLY A 170 21.35 -17.48 6.15
N VAL A 171 20.66 -16.61 5.43
CA VAL A 171 19.93 -16.97 4.22
C VAL A 171 20.91 -17.11 3.05
N THR A 172 21.10 -18.34 2.56
CA THR A 172 22.05 -18.65 1.47
C THR A 172 21.38 -19.06 0.16
N GLY A 173 20.05 -19.13 0.14
CA GLY A 173 19.27 -19.56 -1.03
C GLY A 173 17.90 -18.94 -1.09
N ALA A 174 17.00 -19.57 -1.83
CA ALA A 174 15.61 -19.14 -1.89
C ALA A 174 14.93 -19.23 -0.51
N TYR A 175 14.07 -18.28 -0.20
CA TYR A 175 13.29 -18.24 1.03
C TYR A 175 11.87 -17.76 0.76
N THR A 176 10.97 -18.10 1.67
CA THR A 176 9.61 -17.59 1.71
C THR A 176 9.51 -16.51 2.78
N THR A 177 8.88 -15.38 2.49
CA THR A 177 8.59 -14.37 3.51
C THR A 177 7.27 -14.67 4.19
N ILE A 178 7.27 -14.68 5.53
CA ILE A 178 6.07 -14.63 6.36
C ILE A 178 5.85 -13.18 6.75
N HIS A 179 4.80 -12.54 6.25
CA HIS A 179 4.43 -11.19 6.63
C HIS A 179 3.21 -11.19 7.54
N ILE A 180 3.36 -10.65 8.74
CA ILE A 180 2.28 -10.59 9.73
C ILE A 180 1.92 -9.14 10.01
N ARG A 181 0.66 -8.79 9.67
CA ARG A 181 0.07 -7.50 9.97
C ARG A 181 -1.02 -7.66 11.01
N LEU A 182 -0.80 -7.06 12.17
CA LEU A 182 -1.81 -6.92 13.22
C LEU A 182 -2.55 -5.58 13.09
N ASP A 183 -3.73 -5.48 13.70
CA ASP A 183 -4.44 -4.21 13.83
C ASP A 183 -3.58 -3.15 14.50
N ASP A 184 -3.69 -1.90 14.04
CA ASP A 184 -2.90 -0.78 14.57
C ASP A 184 -3.17 -0.55 16.05
N ALA A 185 -4.39 -0.78 16.51
CA ALA A 185 -4.75 -0.68 17.93
C ALA A 185 -3.99 -1.69 18.78
N VAL A 186 -3.65 -2.86 18.22
CA VAL A 186 -2.85 -3.90 18.88
C VAL A 186 -1.36 -3.56 18.87
N CYS A 187 -0.86 -3.05 17.74
CA CYS A 187 0.57 -2.75 17.57
C CYS A 187 0.97 -1.43 18.23
N PHE A 188 0.08 -0.43 18.22
CA PHE A 188 0.34 0.94 18.64
C PHE A 188 -0.79 1.50 19.53
N PRO A 189 -1.05 0.90 20.70
CA PRO A 189 -2.19 1.25 21.55
C PRO A 189 -2.17 2.73 21.97
N HIS A 190 -0.99 3.32 22.13
CA HIS A 190 -0.84 4.73 22.50
C HIS A 190 -1.13 5.70 21.36
N ALA A 191 -0.89 5.31 20.11
CA ALA A 191 -1.14 6.14 18.93
C ALA A 191 -2.64 6.26 18.61
N VAL A 192 -3.42 5.24 18.98
CA VAL A 192 -4.87 5.16 18.67
C VAL A 192 -5.72 5.60 19.89
N GLY A 193 -5.08 6.00 21.00
CA GLY A 193 -5.78 6.42 22.21
C GLY A 193 -6.53 5.29 22.95
N SER A 194 -6.31 4.05 22.56
CA SER A 194 -6.87 2.89 23.25
C SER A 194 -5.92 2.42 24.35
N SER A 195 -6.34 2.57 25.59
CA SER A 195 -5.55 2.16 26.77
C SER A 195 -5.46 0.62 26.97
N GLN A 196 -6.02 -0.19 26.08
CA GLN A 196 -6.22 -1.62 26.34
C GLN A 196 -6.09 -2.57 25.14
N ALA A 197 -5.56 -2.16 24.01
CA ALA A 197 -5.35 -3.11 22.90
C ALA A 197 -4.11 -3.99 23.17
N THR A 198 -4.24 -4.92 24.07
CA THR A 198 -3.32 -6.05 24.22
C THR A 198 -3.73 -7.13 23.23
N LEU A 199 -2.78 -7.60 22.44
CA LEU A 199 -2.96 -8.86 21.71
C LEU A 199 -3.37 -9.93 22.72
N ASN A 200 -4.62 -10.42 22.64
CA ASN A 200 -5.07 -11.43 23.58
C ASN A 200 -4.31 -12.75 23.35
N THR A 201 -4.18 -13.55 24.39
CA THR A 201 -3.38 -14.77 24.32
C THR A 201 -3.96 -15.75 23.28
N GLN A 202 -5.27 -15.85 23.18
CA GLN A 202 -5.93 -16.74 22.22
C GLN A 202 -5.64 -16.33 20.77
N LEU A 203 -5.74 -15.05 20.44
CA LEU A 203 -5.42 -14.57 19.10
C LEU A 203 -3.96 -14.83 18.74
N MET A 204 -3.03 -14.67 19.71
CA MET A 204 -1.63 -15.01 19.50
C MET A 204 -1.44 -16.51 19.23
N ASP A 205 -2.11 -17.37 20.00
CA ASP A 205 -2.03 -18.81 19.84
C ASP A 205 -2.61 -19.24 18.48
N ASP A 206 -3.76 -18.68 18.08
CA ASP A 206 -4.38 -18.92 16.79
C ASP A 206 -3.50 -18.45 15.62
N LEU A 207 -2.85 -17.30 15.76
CA LEU A 207 -1.90 -16.77 14.77
C LEU A 207 -0.66 -17.67 14.65
N VAL A 208 -0.06 -18.07 15.78
CA VAL A 208 1.10 -18.98 15.81
C VAL A 208 0.74 -20.31 15.17
N ALA A 209 -0.42 -20.88 15.51
CA ALA A 209 -0.90 -22.12 14.93
C ALA A 209 -1.13 -22.00 13.41
N ALA A 210 -1.75 -20.90 12.96
CA ALA A 210 -1.98 -20.64 11.54
C ALA A 210 -0.65 -20.54 10.76
N VAL A 211 0.32 -19.81 11.29
CA VAL A 211 1.67 -19.70 10.68
C VAL A 211 2.35 -21.05 10.62
N ARG A 212 2.43 -21.77 11.76
CA ARG A 212 3.11 -23.07 11.84
C ARG A 212 2.46 -24.13 10.93
N SER A 213 1.16 -24.05 10.67
CA SER A 213 0.46 -24.94 9.74
C SER A 213 0.89 -24.77 8.27
N LYS A 214 1.55 -23.65 7.93
CA LYS A 214 2.05 -23.33 6.59
C LYS A 214 3.56 -23.49 6.46
N VAL A 215 4.26 -23.71 7.58
CA VAL A 215 5.72 -23.88 7.59
C VAL A 215 6.06 -25.34 7.27
N GLU A 216 6.85 -25.51 6.23
CA GLU A 216 7.32 -26.81 5.75
C GLU A 216 8.76 -27.08 6.23
N GLU A 217 9.06 -28.31 6.58
CA GLU A 217 10.42 -28.71 6.92
C GLU A 217 11.36 -28.54 5.72
N GLY A 218 12.58 -28.09 5.96
CA GLY A 218 13.60 -27.90 4.91
C GLY A 218 13.48 -26.60 4.11
N LYS A 219 12.39 -25.83 4.24
CA LYS A 219 12.29 -24.48 3.66
C LYS A 219 12.79 -23.43 4.65
N THR A 220 13.37 -22.36 4.14
CA THR A 220 13.77 -21.19 4.93
C THR A 220 12.70 -20.12 4.87
N TYR A 221 12.34 -19.55 6.02
CA TYR A 221 11.36 -18.47 6.15
C TYR A 221 11.99 -17.25 6.77
N VAL A 222 11.67 -16.07 6.22
CA VAL A 222 12.04 -14.77 6.80
C VAL A 222 10.77 -14.11 7.31
N LEU A 223 10.70 -13.87 8.61
CA LEU A 223 9.56 -13.29 9.29
C LEU A 223 9.66 -11.76 9.32
N VAL A 224 8.67 -11.11 8.76
CA VAL A 224 8.45 -9.66 8.73
C VAL A 224 7.20 -9.34 9.54
N SER A 225 7.32 -8.56 10.59
CA SER A 225 6.19 -8.15 11.42
C SER A 225 6.50 -6.88 12.19
N SER A 226 5.46 -6.04 12.39
CA SER A 226 5.53 -4.85 13.26
C SER A 226 5.51 -5.19 14.76
N SER A 227 5.24 -6.44 15.13
CA SER A 227 5.12 -6.86 16.52
C SER A 227 6.35 -7.65 16.98
N THR A 228 7.11 -7.11 17.94
CA THR A 228 8.22 -7.81 18.60
C THR A 228 7.73 -9.10 19.25
N ARG A 229 6.58 -9.08 19.89
CA ARG A 229 5.99 -10.25 20.54
C ARG A 229 5.70 -11.38 19.56
N VAL A 230 5.24 -11.05 18.34
CA VAL A 230 5.03 -12.04 17.27
C VAL A 230 6.37 -12.61 16.80
N LYS A 231 7.38 -11.74 16.64
CA LYS A 231 8.74 -12.19 16.28
C LYS A 231 9.30 -13.15 17.32
N GLU A 232 9.20 -12.80 18.60
CA GLU A 232 9.65 -13.66 19.71
C GLU A 232 8.95 -15.03 19.75
N ALA A 233 7.63 -15.06 19.49
CA ALA A 233 6.85 -16.29 19.53
C ALA A 233 7.08 -17.24 18.34
N LEU A 234 7.47 -16.69 17.20
CA LEU A 234 7.59 -17.46 15.95
C LEU A 234 9.04 -17.76 15.54
N THR A 235 10.00 -16.91 15.92
CA THR A 235 11.40 -17.10 15.53
C THR A 235 11.99 -18.35 16.15
N GLY A 236 12.66 -19.12 15.33
CA GLY A 236 13.34 -20.36 15.71
C GLY A 236 13.18 -21.46 14.66
N GLY A 237 14.07 -22.44 14.70
CA GLY A 237 14.15 -23.45 13.67
C GLY A 237 14.46 -22.84 12.30
N ASN A 238 13.54 -23.01 11.36
CA ASN A 238 13.66 -22.47 9.99
C ASN A 238 12.95 -21.14 9.79
N ILE A 239 12.38 -20.51 10.82
CA ILE A 239 11.81 -19.16 10.79
C ILE A 239 12.83 -18.18 11.39
N LEU A 240 13.32 -17.28 10.56
CA LEU A 240 14.36 -16.31 10.87
C LEU A 240 13.74 -14.91 10.93
N SER A 241 14.16 -14.07 11.88
CA SER A 241 13.74 -12.66 11.94
C SER A 241 14.86 -11.74 12.39
N LEU A 242 14.77 -10.48 12.01
CA LEU A 242 15.65 -9.41 12.50
C LEU A 242 14.94 -8.61 13.60
N PRO A 243 15.70 -8.13 14.59
CA PRO A 243 15.19 -7.18 15.59
C PRO A 243 15.11 -5.77 14.97
N THR A 244 14.21 -5.58 14.00
CA THR A 244 14.03 -4.31 13.30
C THR A 244 13.15 -3.36 14.10
N ALA A 245 13.50 -2.06 14.08
CA ALA A 245 12.66 -0.99 14.60
C ALA A 245 11.60 -0.65 13.57
N ILE A 246 10.36 -1.04 13.83
CA ILE A 246 9.29 -0.84 12.87
C ILE A 246 8.38 0.29 13.32
N CYS A 247 8.14 1.25 12.44
CA CYS A 247 7.12 2.27 12.63
C CYS A 247 5.95 2.10 11.65
N HIS A 248 4.80 2.54 12.08
CA HIS A 248 3.68 2.75 11.18
C HIS A 248 3.78 4.16 10.57
N ILE A 249 4.33 4.26 9.36
CA ILE A 249 4.64 5.55 8.70
C ILE A 249 3.41 6.46 8.62
N GLY A 250 2.22 5.92 8.39
CA GLY A 250 0.97 6.70 8.35
C GLY A 250 0.52 7.24 9.72
N GLN A 251 1.09 6.76 10.83
CA GLN A 251 0.70 7.19 12.20
C GLN A 251 1.81 7.94 12.91
N ASN A 252 3.08 7.58 12.68
CA ASN A 252 4.22 8.30 13.24
C ASN A 252 4.49 9.57 12.43
N GLN A 253 4.48 10.71 13.11
CA GLN A 253 4.66 12.02 12.47
C GLN A 253 6.13 12.32 12.16
N GLU A 254 7.02 11.79 12.97
CA GLU A 254 8.46 12.02 12.90
C GLU A 254 9.21 10.69 13.01
N PRO A 255 9.08 9.80 12.02
CA PRO A 255 9.78 8.54 12.02
C PRO A 255 11.29 8.79 11.94
N THR A 256 12.07 8.06 12.73
CA THR A 256 13.52 8.10 12.66
C THR A 256 14.03 7.51 11.35
N ASP A 257 15.25 7.87 10.95
CA ASP A 257 15.89 7.28 9.76
C ASP A 257 16.05 5.76 9.91
N GLU A 258 16.25 5.24 11.12
CA GLU A 258 16.32 3.81 11.39
C GLU A 258 14.96 3.12 11.13
N GLU A 259 13.88 3.65 11.67
CA GLU A 259 12.53 3.12 11.46
C GLU A 259 12.12 3.11 9.98
N LEU A 260 12.48 4.17 9.24
CA LEU A 260 12.21 4.26 7.80
C LEU A 260 13.05 3.25 7.01
N ARG A 261 14.33 3.14 7.34
CA ARG A 261 15.25 2.18 6.72
C ARG A 261 14.79 0.75 6.98
N ASP A 262 14.40 0.43 8.21
CA ASP A 262 13.93 -0.90 8.57
C ASP A 262 12.57 -1.24 7.95
N THR A 263 11.69 -0.25 7.78
CA THR A 263 10.45 -0.44 7.02
C THR A 263 10.74 -0.77 5.55
N LEU A 264 11.70 -0.08 4.93
CA LEU A 264 12.13 -0.42 3.56
C LEU A 264 12.88 -1.74 3.50
N LEU A 265 13.66 -2.09 4.54
CA LEU A 265 14.28 -3.42 4.64
C LEU A 265 13.21 -4.52 4.57
N ASP A 266 12.14 -4.42 5.34
CA ASP A 266 11.05 -5.38 5.32
C ASP A 266 10.42 -5.49 3.92
N PHE A 267 10.23 -4.36 3.22
CA PHE A 267 9.73 -4.34 1.87
C PHE A 267 10.66 -5.05 0.88
N TYR A 268 11.97 -4.77 0.96
CA TYR A 268 12.94 -5.40 0.05
C TYR A 268 13.28 -6.84 0.40
N LEU A 269 13.15 -7.26 1.66
CA LEU A 269 13.18 -8.68 2.01
C LEU A 269 12.02 -9.42 1.35
N MET A 270 10.81 -8.87 1.38
CA MET A 270 9.67 -9.45 0.66
C MET A 270 9.91 -9.49 -0.84
N SER A 271 10.46 -8.41 -1.42
CA SER A 271 10.67 -8.29 -2.88
C SER A 271 11.67 -9.30 -3.46
N ARG A 272 12.47 -9.95 -2.63
CA ARG A 272 13.48 -10.97 -3.02
C ARG A 272 13.07 -12.39 -2.66
N SER A 273 11.93 -12.57 -2.02
CA SER A 273 11.45 -13.88 -1.63
C SER A 273 10.86 -14.64 -2.82
N ALA A 274 10.86 -15.97 -2.71
CA ALA A 274 10.22 -16.84 -3.69
C ALA A 274 8.68 -16.81 -3.57
N GLU A 275 8.17 -16.49 -2.37
CA GLU A 275 6.75 -16.43 -2.06
C GLU A 275 6.53 -15.54 -0.83
N ILE A 276 5.37 -14.91 -0.74
CA ILE A 276 4.91 -14.17 0.42
C ILE A 276 3.69 -14.87 1.02
N LEU A 277 3.82 -15.35 2.25
CA LEU A 277 2.72 -15.83 3.07
C LEU A 277 2.30 -14.69 4.02
N ALA A 278 1.18 -14.07 3.75
CA ALA A 278 0.68 -12.97 4.55
C ALA A 278 -0.38 -13.45 5.54
N PHE A 279 -0.29 -12.96 6.77
CA PHE A 279 -1.27 -13.19 7.83
C PHE A 279 -1.74 -11.86 8.38
N SER A 280 -3.04 -11.73 8.58
CA SER A 280 -3.62 -10.51 9.13
C SER A 280 -4.83 -10.84 10.00
N THR A 281 -5.01 -10.06 11.04
CA THR A 281 -6.17 -10.17 11.95
C THR A 281 -7.35 -9.31 11.49
N TYR A 282 -7.15 -8.43 10.52
CA TYR A 282 -8.14 -7.42 10.19
C TYR A 282 -8.53 -7.38 8.70
N HIS A 283 -7.60 -7.05 7.82
CA HIS A 283 -7.86 -6.92 6.39
C HIS A 283 -6.61 -7.22 5.56
N ARG A 284 -6.75 -7.20 4.24
CA ARG A 284 -5.60 -7.35 3.34
C ARG A 284 -4.53 -6.31 3.65
N THR A 285 -3.30 -6.74 3.67
CA THR A 285 -2.15 -5.86 3.93
C THR A 285 -1.68 -5.25 2.63
N GLY A 286 -1.96 -3.96 2.42
CA GLY A 286 -1.50 -3.25 1.23
C GLY A 286 0.03 -3.33 1.05
N PHE A 287 0.80 -3.30 2.14
CA PHE A 287 2.26 -3.31 2.09
C PHE A 287 2.84 -4.56 1.39
N SER A 288 2.46 -5.76 1.79
CA SER A 288 2.95 -7.00 1.18
C SER A 288 2.26 -7.34 -0.14
N LEU A 289 0.98 -6.97 -0.28
CA LEU A 289 0.25 -7.18 -1.51
C LEU A 289 0.84 -6.35 -2.66
N GLU A 290 1.12 -5.06 -2.42
CA GLU A 290 1.70 -4.20 -3.45
C GLU A 290 3.15 -4.59 -3.76
N CYS A 291 3.91 -5.08 -2.76
CA CYS A 291 5.21 -5.68 -3.01
C CYS A 291 5.10 -6.88 -3.96
N SER A 292 4.14 -7.78 -3.72
CA SER A 292 3.85 -8.92 -4.59
C SER A 292 3.50 -8.47 -6.01
N HIS A 293 2.60 -7.49 -6.17
CA HIS A 293 2.23 -6.96 -7.48
C HIS A 293 3.43 -6.39 -8.24
N ILE A 294 4.23 -5.54 -7.58
CA ILE A 294 5.36 -4.84 -8.22
C ILE A 294 6.45 -5.82 -8.67
N TYR A 295 6.73 -6.84 -7.88
CA TYR A 295 7.83 -7.77 -8.15
C TYR A 295 7.39 -9.11 -8.75
N GLY A 296 6.07 -9.33 -8.91
CA GLY A 296 5.53 -10.55 -9.48
C GLY A 296 5.71 -11.77 -8.58
N ILE A 297 5.70 -11.59 -7.26
CA ILE A 297 5.96 -12.65 -6.30
C ILE A 297 4.64 -13.35 -5.94
N PRO A 298 4.57 -14.68 -5.94
CA PRO A 298 3.41 -15.43 -5.45
C PRO A 298 2.99 -14.95 -4.05
N TYR A 299 1.68 -14.74 -3.86
CA TYR A 299 1.13 -14.19 -2.65
C TYR A 299 -0.06 -15.01 -2.15
N THR A 300 0.04 -15.45 -0.92
CA THR A 300 -1.05 -16.17 -0.24
C THR A 300 -1.40 -15.44 1.04
N MET A 301 -2.69 -15.11 1.23
CA MET A 301 -3.15 -14.47 2.44
C MET A 301 -4.01 -15.41 3.28
N THR A 302 -3.71 -15.46 4.57
CA THR A 302 -4.51 -16.13 5.60
C THR A 302 -5.04 -15.09 6.58
N GLN A 303 -6.35 -14.98 6.70
CA GLN A 303 -6.98 -14.17 7.72
C GLN A 303 -7.13 -14.99 8.99
N VAL A 304 -6.60 -14.46 10.10
CA VAL A 304 -6.78 -15.03 11.43
C VAL A 304 -7.83 -14.19 12.15
N GLU A 305 -8.97 -14.77 12.45
CA GLU A 305 -10.12 -14.04 13.00
C GLU A 305 -9.88 -13.65 14.44
N ASP A 306 -9.95 -12.36 14.73
CA ASP A 306 -10.12 -11.87 16.10
C ASP A 306 -11.59 -11.89 16.48
N LYS A 307 -12.00 -12.95 17.16
CA LYS A 307 -13.40 -13.19 17.54
C LYS A 307 -13.96 -12.11 18.46
N GLU A 308 -13.13 -11.54 19.34
CA GLU A 308 -13.56 -10.48 20.26
C GLU A 308 -13.80 -9.18 19.48
N GLU A 309 -12.90 -8.82 18.59
CA GLU A 309 -13.05 -7.64 17.75
C GLU A 309 -14.22 -7.79 16.77
N THR A 310 -14.40 -8.96 16.18
CA THR A 310 -15.54 -9.27 15.30
C THR A 310 -16.85 -9.10 16.06
N ALA A 311 -16.98 -9.67 17.25
CA ALA A 311 -18.16 -9.53 18.08
C ALA A 311 -18.44 -8.06 18.49
N ARG A 312 -17.37 -7.30 18.80
CA ARG A 312 -17.48 -5.86 19.12
C ARG A 312 -18.02 -5.05 17.94
N ARG A 313 -17.51 -5.30 16.74
CA ARG A 313 -17.96 -4.61 15.50
C ARG A 313 -19.40 -4.93 15.15
N GLU A 314 -19.79 -6.19 15.26
CA GLU A 314 -21.18 -6.59 15.06
C GLU A 314 -22.13 -5.90 16.05
N ALA A 315 -21.71 -5.77 17.32
CA ALA A 315 -22.50 -5.06 18.32
C ALA A 315 -22.64 -3.56 17.99
N GLN A 316 -21.55 -2.91 17.57
CA GLN A 316 -21.56 -1.51 17.14
C GLN A 316 -22.43 -1.31 15.90
N GLN A 317 -22.33 -2.20 14.91
CA GLN A 317 -23.14 -2.14 13.71
C GLN A 317 -24.63 -2.25 14.04
N LYS A 318 -25.01 -3.20 14.89
CA LYS A 318 -26.40 -3.35 15.35
C LYS A 318 -26.91 -2.11 16.10
N GLN A 319 -26.07 -1.48 16.92
CA GLN A 319 -26.43 -0.22 17.58
C GLN A 319 -26.65 0.92 16.58
N PHE A 320 -25.75 1.05 15.60
CA PHE A 320 -25.87 2.05 14.53
C PHE A 320 -27.16 1.85 13.72
N GLU A 321 -27.42 0.62 13.29
CA GLU A 321 -28.66 0.29 12.55
C GLU A 321 -29.94 0.56 13.39
N ALA A 322 -29.90 0.25 14.69
CA ALA A 322 -31.01 0.53 15.61
C ALA A 322 -31.23 2.05 15.80
N MET A 323 -30.13 2.84 15.78
CA MET A 323 -30.21 4.29 15.82
C MET A 323 -30.79 4.85 14.52
N MET A 324 -30.33 4.37 13.35
CA MET A 324 -30.83 4.82 12.04
C MET A 324 -32.29 4.48 11.78
N ARG A 325 -32.84 3.41 12.41
CA ARG A 325 -34.28 3.05 12.32
C ARG A 325 -35.18 3.94 13.17
N ARG A 326 -34.61 4.77 14.05
CA ARG A 326 -35.38 5.69 14.91
C ARG A 326 -35.55 7.08 14.32
N TYR A 327 -34.87 7.34 13.23
CA TYR A 327 -34.95 8.56 12.39
C TYR A 327 -35.62 8.24 11.04
#